data_3a4fef4b8c2f7b0cbe75e76e947b5503
#
_entry.id   3a4fef4b8c2f7b0cbe75e76e947b5503
#
_cell.length_a   1.000
_cell.length_b   1.000
_cell.length_c   1.000
_cell.angle_alpha   90.00
_cell.angle_beta   90.00
_cell.angle_gamma   90.00
#
_symmetry.space_group_name_H-M   'P 1'
#
loop_
_entity.id
_entity.type
_entity.pdbx_description
1 polymer ?
#
loop_
_entity_poly.entity_id
_entity_poly.type
_entity_poly.pdbx_seq_one_letter_code
_entity_poly.pdbx_strand_id
1 'polypeptide(L)'
;VGETSETDFSAVAIPSTAPVSVSNRSGDIAIVGVGCRLPGDINSLPDLWTVLEKGRDVTGAVSLERWDPDAIAASLGEAAGDTDIVARIRYGSFLSDNTIESFRSQLFGISDAEASRMDPAQRLLLEVSYDAFIDAGYSKEQLKGEYAGVFVGAAGGLTEDQSSHQGPELSVYDATGKALSVAAGRISYA
;
A
#
# COMPACT_ATOMS: atom_id res chain seq x y z
N VAL A 1 32.67 -25.46 22.04
CA VAL A 1 32.83 -25.70 20.60
C VAL A 1 31.46 -26.18 20.12
N GLY A 2 30.66 -25.26 19.59
CA GLY A 2 29.32 -25.55 19.06
C GLY A 2 29.38 -25.40 17.55
N GLU A 3 29.07 -26.45 16.85
CA GLU A 3 28.91 -26.48 15.38
C GLU A 3 27.68 -25.69 14.99
N THR A 4 27.88 -24.64 14.20
CA THR A 4 26.83 -23.94 13.46
C THR A 4 26.47 -24.78 12.26
N SER A 5 25.27 -25.36 12.21
CA SER A 5 24.74 -26.03 11.03
C SER A 5 24.39 -24.97 9.98
N GLU A 6 25.21 -24.89 8.94
CA GLU A 6 24.86 -24.20 7.70
C GLU A 6 23.67 -24.95 7.04
N THR A 7 22.53 -24.29 6.99
CA THR A 7 21.41 -24.77 6.17
C THR A 7 21.73 -24.48 4.70
N ASP A 8 22.07 -25.52 3.99
CA ASP A 8 22.28 -25.52 2.54
C ASP A 8 20.95 -25.23 1.81
N PHE A 9 20.76 -23.99 1.37
CA PHE A 9 19.71 -23.63 0.43
C PHE A 9 20.16 -24.01 -0.99
N SER A 10 20.11 -25.30 -1.31
CA SER A 10 20.30 -25.75 -2.68
C SER A 10 19.24 -25.08 -3.57
N ALA A 11 19.71 -24.35 -4.56
CA ALA A 11 18.91 -23.61 -5.53
C ALA A 11 17.81 -24.50 -6.12
N VAL A 12 16.56 -24.16 -5.82
CA VAL A 12 15.40 -24.74 -6.49
C VAL A 12 15.52 -24.33 -7.97
N ALA A 13 15.80 -25.29 -8.83
CA ALA A 13 15.84 -25.06 -10.27
C ALA A 13 14.48 -24.54 -10.73
N ILE A 14 14.44 -23.32 -11.22
CA ILE A 14 13.27 -22.74 -11.87
C ILE A 14 13.02 -23.58 -13.12
N PRO A 15 11.86 -24.26 -13.25
CA PRO A 15 11.58 -25.03 -14.44
C PRO A 15 11.58 -24.08 -15.64
N SER A 16 12.35 -24.42 -16.68
CA SER A 16 12.33 -23.73 -17.97
C SER A 16 10.89 -23.67 -18.47
N THR A 17 10.33 -22.46 -18.54
CA THR A 17 8.98 -22.26 -19.07
C THR A 17 8.99 -22.60 -20.56
N ALA A 18 8.50 -23.79 -20.91
CA ALA A 18 8.07 -24.07 -22.28
C ALA A 18 7.05 -22.98 -22.68
N PRO A 19 7.04 -22.48 -23.91
CA PRO A 19 6.09 -21.48 -24.36
C PRO A 19 4.68 -22.01 -24.09
N VAL A 20 3.95 -21.29 -23.21
CA VAL A 20 2.54 -21.59 -22.95
C VAL A 20 1.82 -21.36 -24.28
N SER A 21 1.31 -22.39 -24.87
CA SER A 21 0.42 -22.27 -26.01
C SER A 21 -0.85 -21.58 -25.54
N VAL A 22 -0.99 -20.28 -25.85
CA VAL A 22 -2.19 -19.50 -25.57
C VAL A 22 -3.30 -20.08 -26.45
N SER A 23 -4.07 -21.02 -25.91
CA SER A 23 -5.34 -21.41 -26.50
C SER A 23 -6.29 -20.22 -26.31
N ASN A 24 -6.67 -19.58 -27.41
CA ASN A 24 -7.67 -18.52 -27.44
C ASN A 24 -9.04 -19.11 -27.03
N ARG A 25 -9.26 -19.30 -25.74
CA ARG A 25 -10.56 -19.65 -25.19
C ARG A 25 -11.35 -18.38 -25.04
N SER A 26 -12.48 -18.28 -25.73
CA SER A 26 -13.44 -17.20 -25.52
C SER A 26 -13.90 -17.23 -24.05
N GLY A 27 -13.42 -16.29 -23.23
CA GLY A 27 -13.70 -16.22 -21.80
C GLY A 27 -12.47 -16.08 -20.90
N ASP A 28 -11.25 -16.10 -21.44
CA ASP A 28 -10.04 -15.87 -20.66
C ASP A 28 -10.00 -14.39 -20.21
N ILE A 29 -9.63 -14.16 -18.93
CA ILE A 29 -9.46 -12.84 -18.35
C ILE A 29 -7.97 -12.52 -18.30
N ALA A 30 -7.57 -11.34 -18.81
CA ALA A 30 -6.20 -10.88 -18.81
C ALA A 30 -6.00 -9.75 -17.79
N ILE A 31 -4.87 -9.77 -17.09
CA ILE A 31 -4.37 -8.60 -16.37
C ILE A 31 -3.64 -7.75 -17.40
N VAL A 32 -4.09 -6.53 -17.61
CA VAL A 32 -3.56 -5.64 -18.65
C VAL A 32 -2.70 -4.51 -18.10
N GLY A 33 -2.79 -4.20 -16.81
CA GLY A 33 -1.96 -3.22 -16.13
C GLY A 33 -1.89 -3.44 -14.64
N VAL A 34 -0.80 -3.03 -14.02
CA VAL A 34 -0.54 -3.20 -12.60
C VAL A 34 0.13 -1.95 -12.04
N GLY A 35 -0.33 -1.51 -10.86
CA GLY A 35 0.30 -0.47 -10.06
C GLY A 35 0.56 -0.96 -8.64
N CYS A 36 1.61 -0.48 -7.99
CA CYS A 36 1.90 -0.83 -6.61
C CYS A 36 2.57 0.31 -5.83
N ARG A 37 2.34 0.30 -4.54
CA ARG A 37 3.10 1.05 -3.53
C ARG A 37 3.32 0.09 -2.36
N LEU A 38 4.56 -0.33 -2.16
CA LEU A 38 4.91 -1.32 -1.14
C LEU A 38 6.05 -0.78 -0.27
N PRO A 39 6.21 -1.31 0.96
CA PRO A 39 7.32 -0.97 1.84
C PRO A 39 8.69 -1.13 1.15
N GLY A 40 9.68 -0.32 1.58
CA GLY A 40 11.03 -0.36 1.04
C GLY A 40 11.21 0.42 -0.26
N ASP A 41 10.37 1.45 -0.47
CA ASP A 41 10.35 2.34 -1.64
C ASP A 41 10.09 1.61 -2.96
N ILE A 42 9.30 0.54 -2.88
CA ILE A 42 8.87 -0.21 -4.06
C ILE A 42 7.64 0.50 -4.64
N ASN A 43 7.85 1.21 -5.75
CA ASN A 43 6.82 2.00 -6.41
C ASN A 43 6.48 1.50 -7.82
N SER A 44 7.14 0.43 -8.26
CA SER A 44 6.93 -0.18 -9.57
C SER A 44 7.18 -1.69 -9.52
N LEU A 45 6.71 -2.43 -10.54
CA LEU A 45 7.00 -3.86 -10.68
C LEU A 45 8.50 -4.17 -10.84
N PRO A 46 9.31 -3.37 -11.59
CA PRO A 46 10.76 -3.54 -11.63
C PRO A 46 11.43 -3.38 -10.27
N ASP A 47 10.96 -2.44 -9.42
CA ASP A 47 11.48 -2.31 -8.06
C ASP A 47 11.16 -3.55 -7.24
N LEU A 48 9.90 -4.02 -7.31
CA LEU A 48 9.46 -5.24 -6.63
C LEU A 48 10.31 -6.44 -7.06
N TRP A 49 10.51 -6.61 -8.37
CA TRP A 49 11.34 -7.70 -8.89
C TRP A 49 12.77 -7.63 -8.35
N THR A 50 13.36 -6.43 -8.33
CA THR A 50 14.72 -6.21 -7.82
C THR A 50 14.86 -6.60 -6.34
N VAL A 51 13.84 -6.30 -5.53
CA VAL A 51 13.81 -6.66 -4.11
C VAL A 51 13.69 -8.18 -3.93
N LEU A 52 12.80 -8.82 -4.69
CA LEU A 52 12.59 -10.26 -4.65
C LEU A 52 13.83 -11.03 -5.12
N GLU A 53 14.42 -10.62 -6.24
CA GLU A 53 15.61 -11.26 -6.82
C GLU A 53 16.81 -11.20 -5.87
N LYS A 54 16.97 -10.07 -5.15
CA LYS A 54 18.06 -9.89 -4.19
C LYS A 54 17.76 -10.45 -2.80
N GLY A 55 16.57 -10.98 -2.57
CA GLY A 55 16.13 -11.45 -1.25
C GLY A 55 16.21 -10.35 -0.18
N ARG A 56 15.96 -9.08 -0.55
CA ARG A 56 16.10 -7.95 0.38
C ARG A 56 14.97 -7.94 1.39
N ASP A 57 15.30 -7.94 2.68
CA ASP A 57 14.36 -7.66 3.75
C ASP A 57 14.05 -6.15 3.78
N VAL A 58 12.77 -5.80 3.76
CA VAL A 58 12.28 -4.42 3.84
C VAL A 58 11.71 -4.08 5.22
N THR A 59 11.86 -4.99 6.18
CA THR A 59 11.49 -4.77 7.57
C THR A 59 12.49 -3.83 8.23
N GLY A 60 12.00 -2.85 8.94
CA GLY A 60 12.80 -1.87 9.67
C GLY A 60 12.28 -1.60 11.07
N ALA A 61 13.07 -0.93 11.88
CA ALA A 61 12.60 -0.43 13.17
C ALA A 61 11.52 0.64 12.95
N VAL A 62 10.48 0.61 13.79
CA VAL A 62 9.42 1.61 13.76
C VAL A 62 9.99 2.99 14.14
N SER A 63 9.58 4.05 13.44
CA SER A 63 9.92 5.41 13.82
C SER A 63 9.04 5.90 14.97
N LEU A 64 9.58 6.77 15.82
CA LEU A 64 8.82 7.40 16.91
C LEU A 64 7.69 8.31 16.41
N GLU A 65 7.72 8.72 15.15
CA GLU A 65 6.63 9.47 14.50
C GLU A 65 5.39 8.60 14.27
N ARG A 66 5.56 7.28 14.20
CA ARG A 66 4.45 6.32 14.06
C ARG A 66 3.92 5.88 15.42
N TRP A 67 4.78 5.35 16.25
CA TRP A 67 4.50 5.05 17.65
C TRP A 67 5.79 4.83 18.43
N ASP A 68 5.69 5.04 19.75
CA ASP A 68 6.75 4.71 20.69
C ASP A 68 6.58 3.26 21.20
N PRO A 69 7.43 2.32 20.74
CA PRO A 69 7.31 0.92 21.16
C PRO A 69 7.60 0.72 22.66
N ASP A 70 8.40 1.59 23.28
CA ASP A 70 8.69 1.50 24.72
C ASP A 70 7.49 1.97 25.53
N ALA A 71 6.81 3.04 25.11
CA ALA A 71 5.58 3.51 25.74
C ALA A 71 4.45 2.47 25.62
N ILE A 72 4.29 1.83 24.43
CA ILE A 72 3.32 0.75 24.27
C ILE A 72 3.68 -0.44 25.15
N ALA A 73 4.94 -0.88 25.17
CA ALA A 73 5.39 -1.98 26.03
C ALA A 73 5.10 -1.70 27.52
N ALA A 74 5.34 -0.46 27.96
CA ALA A 74 5.02 -0.05 29.33
C ALA A 74 3.51 -0.08 29.63
N SER A 75 2.66 0.28 28.64
CA SER A 75 1.21 0.26 28.80
C SER A 75 0.61 -1.14 28.88
N LEU A 76 1.28 -2.15 28.33
CA LEU A 76 0.85 -3.55 28.35
C LEU A 76 0.99 -4.20 29.76
N GLY A 77 1.74 -3.58 30.68
CA GLY A 77 1.90 -4.06 32.06
C GLY A 77 2.42 -5.51 32.13
N GLU A 78 1.71 -6.38 32.88
CA GLU A 78 2.08 -7.80 33.01
C GLU A 78 2.02 -8.57 31.69
N ALA A 79 1.20 -8.15 30.71
CA ALA A 79 1.19 -8.71 29.37
C ALA A 79 2.50 -8.43 28.60
N ALA A 80 3.29 -7.45 29.00
CA ALA A 80 4.64 -7.21 28.51
C ALA A 80 5.67 -8.28 28.96
N GLY A 81 5.28 -9.18 29.84
CA GLY A 81 6.07 -10.40 30.18
C GLY A 81 6.22 -11.35 28.98
N ASP A 82 5.39 -11.22 27.95
CA ASP A 82 5.60 -11.86 26.66
C ASP A 82 6.62 -11.04 25.84
N THR A 83 7.89 -11.44 25.96
CA THR A 83 9.02 -10.82 25.23
C THR A 83 8.83 -10.83 23.71
N ASP A 84 8.01 -11.74 23.19
CA ASP A 84 7.73 -11.87 21.75
C ASP A 84 6.81 -10.73 21.25
N ILE A 85 5.80 -10.33 22.03
CA ILE A 85 4.93 -9.20 21.71
C ILE A 85 5.75 -7.90 21.68
N VAL A 86 6.57 -7.66 22.70
CA VAL A 86 7.42 -6.46 22.80
C VAL A 86 8.43 -6.41 21.64
N ALA A 87 8.98 -7.54 21.23
CA ALA A 87 9.87 -7.60 20.08
C ALA A 87 9.14 -7.24 18.77
N ARG A 88 7.94 -7.76 18.57
CA ARG A 88 7.16 -7.54 17.33
C ARG A 88 6.71 -6.10 17.13
N ILE A 89 6.34 -5.38 18.18
CA ILE A 89 5.91 -3.97 18.06
C ILE A 89 7.04 -3.01 17.69
N ARG A 90 8.31 -3.46 17.73
CA ARG A 90 9.50 -2.66 17.41
C ARG A 90 9.85 -2.63 15.93
N TYR A 91 9.31 -3.57 15.16
CA TYR A 91 9.66 -3.75 13.76
C TYR A 91 8.41 -3.87 12.89
N GLY A 92 8.54 -3.40 11.66
CA GLY A 92 7.47 -3.52 10.67
C GLY A 92 7.97 -3.10 9.29
N SER A 93 7.12 -3.31 8.30
CA SER A 93 7.37 -2.87 6.94
C SER A 93 6.41 -1.74 6.61
N PHE A 94 6.95 -0.54 6.39
CA PHE A 94 6.17 0.68 6.22
C PHE A 94 6.42 1.33 4.87
N LEU A 95 5.39 1.96 4.33
CA LEU A 95 5.57 2.94 3.26
C LEU A 95 6.37 4.14 3.80
N SER A 96 7.21 4.74 2.97
CA SER A 96 7.91 5.96 3.36
C SER A 96 6.94 7.12 3.56
N ASP A 97 7.29 8.05 4.43
CA ASP A 97 6.46 9.22 4.71
C ASP A 97 6.28 10.06 3.44
N ASN A 98 7.33 10.18 2.63
CA ASN A 98 7.22 10.82 1.31
C ASN A 98 6.17 10.15 0.41
N THR A 99 6.07 8.83 0.39
CA THR A 99 5.04 8.10 -0.38
C THR A 99 3.64 8.38 0.16
N ILE A 100 3.49 8.54 1.46
CA ILE A 100 2.20 8.78 2.12
C ILE A 100 1.75 10.24 1.96
N GLU A 101 2.68 11.18 2.02
CA GLU A 101 2.40 12.62 2.00
C GLU A 101 2.28 13.18 0.59
N SER A 102 3.06 12.65 -0.38
CA SER A 102 3.01 13.13 -1.75
C SER A 102 1.72 12.67 -2.42
N PHE A 103 0.95 13.64 -2.94
CA PHE A 103 -0.28 13.38 -3.67
C PHE A 103 -0.46 14.39 -4.79
N ARG A 104 -0.63 13.89 -6.01
CA ARG A 104 -0.84 14.72 -7.21
C ARG A 104 -2.30 15.16 -7.33
N SER A 105 -2.80 15.94 -6.39
CA SER A 105 -4.20 16.34 -6.27
C SER A 105 -4.79 16.90 -7.57
N GLN A 106 -4.01 17.73 -8.28
CA GLN A 106 -4.42 18.38 -9.53
C GLN A 106 -4.68 17.37 -10.65
N LEU A 107 -3.98 16.23 -10.69
CA LEU A 107 -4.21 15.17 -11.67
C LEU A 107 -5.64 14.62 -11.58
N PHE A 108 -6.21 14.62 -10.38
CA PHE A 108 -7.55 14.11 -10.07
C PHE A 108 -8.60 15.22 -9.97
N GLY A 109 -8.22 16.48 -10.20
CA GLY A 109 -9.13 17.62 -10.06
C GLY A 109 -9.53 17.89 -8.59
N ILE A 110 -8.73 17.42 -7.64
CA ILE A 110 -8.95 17.56 -6.20
C ILE A 110 -8.21 18.81 -5.72
N SER A 111 -8.89 19.68 -4.96
CA SER A 111 -8.28 20.85 -4.37
C SER A 111 -7.31 20.47 -3.23
N ASP A 112 -6.31 21.30 -2.97
CA ASP A 112 -5.36 21.06 -1.88
C ASP A 112 -6.07 21.05 -0.51
N ALA A 113 -7.13 21.83 -0.35
CA ALA A 113 -7.96 21.85 0.85
C ALA A 113 -8.69 20.51 1.08
N GLU A 114 -9.19 19.89 0.01
CA GLU A 114 -9.78 18.56 0.09
C GLU A 114 -8.69 17.49 0.29
N ALA A 115 -7.61 17.55 -0.49
CA ALA A 115 -6.50 16.60 -0.42
C ALA A 115 -5.90 16.48 0.99
N SER A 116 -5.78 17.61 1.70
CA SER A 116 -5.26 17.65 3.08
C SER A 116 -6.19 16.97 4.10
N ARG A 117 -7.47 16.79 3.76
CA ARG A 117 -8.48 16.13 4.61
C ARG A 117 -8.74 14.68 4.22
N MET A 118 -8.19 14.25 3.07
CA MET A 118 -8.32 12.87 2.61
C MET A 118 -7.40 11.95 3.38
N ASP A 119 -7.96 10.78 3.72
CA ASP A 119 -7.17 9.68 4.26
C ASP A 119 -6.03 9.29 3.28
N PRO A 120 -4.81 9.08 3.78
CA PRO A 120 -3.68 8.66 2.94
C PRO A 120 -3.98 7.46 2.05
N ALA A 121 -4.74 6.47 2.55
CA ALA A 121 -5.10 5.30 1.74
C ALA A 121 -6.00 5.66 0.55
N GLN A 122 -6.91 6.63 0.68
CA GLN A 122 -7.72 7.09 -0.45
C GLN A 122 -6.85 7.79 -1.51
N ARG A 123 -5.87 8.59 -1.07
CA ARG A 123 -4.91 9.25 -1.98
C ARG A 123 -4.06 8.22 -2.72
N LEU A 124 -3.52 7.24 -1.99
CA LEU A 124 -2.73 6.15 -2.56
C LEU A 124 -3.55 5.29 -3.53
N LEU A 125 -4.81 4.98 -3.23
CA LEU A 125 -5.69 4.24 -4.13
C LEU A 125 -5.89 4.96 -5.47
N LEU A 126 -6.07 6.27 -5.46
CA LEU A 126 -6.19 7.06 -6.69
C LEU A 126 -4.90 6.98 -7.52
N GLU A 127 -3.74 7.18 -6.89
CA GLU A 127 -2.46 7.16 -7.59
C GLU A 127 -2.11 5.77 -8.15
N VAL A 128 -2.29 4.72 -7.34
CA VAL A 128 -1.98 3.35 -7.76
C VAL A 128 -2.93 2.91 -8.88
N SER A 129 -4.21 3.28 -8.79
CA SER A 129 -5.16 2.99 -9.87
C SER A 129 -4.78 3.70 -11.16
N TYR A 130 -4.41 4.97 -11.07
CA TYR A 130 -3.96 5.73 -12.24
C TYR A 130 -2.70 5.10 -12.86
N ASP A 131 -1.70 4.75 -12.05
CA ASP A 131 -0.48 4.12 -12.54
C ASP A 131 -0.78 2.77 -13.21
N ALA A 132 -1.73 1.97 -12.69
CA ALA A 132 -2.16 0.72 -13.31
C ALA A 132 -2.82 0.94 -14.69
N PHE A 133 -3.60 2.00 -14.85
CA PHE A 133 -4.19 2.36 -16.15
C PHE A 133 -3.13 2.83 -17.14
N ILE A 134 -2.16 3.63 -16.69
CA ILE A 134 -1.03 4.05 -17.54
C ILE A 134 -0.20 2.83 -17.96
N ASP A 135 0.07 1.90 -17.06
CA ASP A 135 0.79 0.65 -17.37
C ASP A 135 0.02 -0.19 -18.42
N ALA A 136 -1.32 -0.18 -18.36
CA ALA A 136 -2.19 -0.79 -19.37
C ALA A 136 -2.23 -0.03 -20.70
N GLY A 137 -1.61 1.15 -20.79
CA GLY A 137 -1.60 1.98 -21.99
C GLY A 137 -2.83 2.88 -22.16
N TYR A 138 -3.64 3.06 -21.12
CA TYR A 138 -4.81 3.95 -21.15
C TYR A 138 -4.46 5.35 -20.66
N SER A 139 -4.96 6.37 -21.34
CA SER A 139 -4.98 7.74 -20.80
C SER A 139 -6.28 8.00 -20.02
N LYS A 140 -6.28 9.02 -19.18
CA LYS A 140 -7.47 9.45 -18.44
C LYS A 140 -8.64 9.80 -19.37
N GLU A 141 -8.36 10.41 -20.51
CA GLU A 141 -9.37 10.78 -21.52
C GLU A 141 -10.04 9.55 -22.13
N GLN A 142 -9.28 8.47 -22.33
CA GLN A 142 -9.79 7.21 -22.87
C GLN A 142 -10.69 6.46 -21.89
N LEU A 143 -10.45 6.65 -20.59
CA LEU A 143 -11.24 6.02 -19.53
C LEU A 143 -12.58 6.74 -19.29
N LYS A 144 -12.68 7.99 -19.71
CA LYS A 144 -13.85 8.80 -19.45
C LYS A 144 -15.09 8.25 -20.16
N GLY A 145 -16.07 7.83 -19.36
CA GLY A 145 -17.33 7.27 -19.85
C GLY A 145 -17.28 5.78 -20.21
N GLU A 146 -16.16 5.11 -19.98
CA GLU A 146 -16.05 3.66 -20.17
C GLU A 146 -16.80 2.88 -19.07
N TYR A 147 -17.33 1.72 -19.46
CA TYR A 147 -17.98 0.80 -18.53
C TYR A 147 -16.92 -0.05 -17.82
N ALA A 148 -16.39 0.47 -16.71
CA ALA A 148 -15.42 -0.22 -15.89
C ALA A 148 -15.95 -0.44 -14.47
N GLY A 149 -15.80 -1.65 -13.94
CA GLY A 149 -16.10 -1.95 -12.54
C GLY A 149 -14.89 -1.62 -11.66
N VAL A 150 -15.13 -0.93 -10.54
CA VAL A 150 -14.09 -0.63 -9.54
C VAL A 150 -14.39 -1.39 -8.26
N PHE A 151 -13.44 -2.24 -7.85
CA PHE A 151 -13.53 -3.07 -6.66
C PHE A 151 -12.35 -2.77 -5.75
N VAL A 152 -12.63 -2.32 -4.53
CA VAL A 152 -11.61 -1.95 -3.54
C VAL A 152 -11.75 -2.86 -2.33
N GLY A 153 -10.65 -3.53 -1.98
CA GLY A 153 -10.51 -4.22 -0.71
C GLY A 153 -9.66 -3.40 0.24
N ALA A 154 -10.17 -3.12 1.43
CA ALA A 154 -9.41 -2.45 2.48
C ALA A 154 -9.68 -3.13 3.82
N ALA A 155 -8.64 -3.27 4.64
CA ALA A 155 -8.72 -3.82 5.98
C ALA A 155 -8.12 -2.83 6.98
N GLY A 156 -8.74 -2.76 8.17
CA GLY A 156 -8.34 -1.85 9.23
C GLY A 156 -9.14 -0.54 9.22
N GLY A 157 -9.29 0.06 10.39
CA GLY A 157 -9.77 1.44 10.51
C GLY A 157 -8.68 2.35 9.98
N LEU A 158 -8.97 3.05 8.91
CA LEU A 158 -8.15 4.14 8.48
C LEU A 158 -8.26 5.20 9.59
N THR A 159 -7.19 5.33 10.34
CA THR A 159 -6.99 6.36 11.36
C THR A 159 -8.22 6.71 12.21
N GLU A 160 -8.54 5.86 13.19
CA GLU A 160 -9.25 6.33 14.38
C GLU A 160 -8.37 7.27 15.22
N ASP A 161 -7.20 7.61 14.74
CA ASP A 161 -6.35 8.61 15.37
C ASP A 161 -6.95 10.00 15.15
N GLN A 162 -7.95 10.28 15.99
CA GLN A 162 -8.59 11.58 16.09
C GLN A 162 -7.62 12.67 16.60
N SER A 163 -6.38 12.31 16.90
CA SER A 163 -5.43 13.21 17.53
C SER A 163 -4.62 14.07 16.55
N SER A 164 -4.42 13.62 15.32
CA SER A 164 -3.52 14.30 14.39
C SER A 164 -4.16 15.42 13.56
N HIS A 165 -5.50 15.55 13.55
CA HIS A 165 -6.20 16.60 12.81
C HIS A 165 -7.27 17.31 13.67
N GLN A 166 -6.96 17.62 14.91
CA GLN A 166 -7.75 18.54 15.72
C GLN A 166 -7.46 19.99 15.30
N GLY A 167 -7.84 20.33 14.07
CA GLY A 167 -8.17 21.73 13.80
C GLY A 167 -9.58 22.00 14.37
N PRO A 168 -9.85 23.19 14.89
CA PRO A 168 -11.10 23.50 15.58
C PRO A 168 -12.35 23.54 14.70
N GLU A 169 -12.25 23.27 13.42
CA GLU A 169 -13.37 23.36 12.48
C GLU A 169 -13.57 22.06 11.71
N LEU A 170 -14.78 21.50 11.84
CA LEU A 170 -15.28 20.43 10.98
C LEU A 170 -15.34 20.93 9.54
N SER A 171 -14.68 20.21 8.62
CA SER A 171 -14.73 20.49 7.20
C SER A 171 -15.79 19.63 6.50
N VAL A 172 -16.42 20.18 5.47
CA VAL A 172 -17.32 19.40 4.60
C VAL A 172 -16.62 18.21 3.96
N TYR A 173 -15.30 18.23 3.87
CA TYR A 173 -14.48 17.16 3.31
C TYR A 173 -14.19 16.03 4.31
N ASP A 174 -14.40 16.22 5.61
CA ASP A 174 -14.06 15.20 6.62
C ASP A 174 -14.91 13.95 6.47
N ALA A 175 -16.19 14.10 6.15
CA ALA A 175 -17.11 12.97 5.99
C ALA A 175 -16.72 12.05 4.82
N THR A 176 -16.35 12.64 3.68
CA THR A 176 -15.97 11.87 2.48
C THR A 176 -14.50 11.53 2.44
N GLY A 177 -13.65 12.35 3.06
CA GLY A 177 -12.20 12.14 3.13
C GLY A 177 -11.79 10.93 3.96
N LYS A 178 -12.57 10.59 4.98
CA LYS A 178 -12.25 9.50 5.93
C LYS A 178 -13.08 8.23 5.73
N ALA A 179 -14.16 8.27 4.95
CA ALA A 179 -15.04 7.12 4.77
C ALA A 179 -14.50 6.15 3.70
N LEU A 180 -14.18 4.92 4.09
CA LEU A 180 -13.76 3.86 3.16
C LEU A 180 -14.82 3.53 2.11
N SER A 181 -16.09 3.68 2.47
CA SER A 181 -17.21 3.41 1.56
C SER A 181 -17.21 4.25 0.28
N VAL A 182 -16.54 5.40 0.28
CA VAL A 182 -16.43 6.26 -0.90
C VAL A 182 -15.22 5.97 -1.78
N ALA A 183 -14.29 5.13 -1.34
CA ALA A 183 -13.02 4.90 -2.03
C ALA A 183 -13.20 4.43 -3.48
N ALA A 184 -14.05 3.42 -3.72
CA ALA A 184 -14.35 2.93 -5.08
C ALA A 184 -15.04 4.01 -5.93
N GLY A 185 -15.96 4.78 -5.34
CA GLY A 185 -16.64 5.88 -6.01
C GLY A 185 -15.68 7.00 -6.40
N ARG A 186 -14.68 7.31 -5.58
CA ARG A 186 -13.65 8.30 -5.91
C ARG A 186 -12.84 7.88 -7.13
N ILE A 187 -12.42 6.61 -7.21
CA ILE A 187 -11.67 6.10 -8.37
C ILE A 187 -12.54 6.16 -9.63
N SER A 188 -13.84 5.80 -9.51
CA SER A 188 -14.77 5.85 -10.65
C SER A 188 -15.07 7.27 -11.14
N TYR A 189 -14.94 8.27 -10.26
CA TYR A 189 -15.23 9.68 -10.58
C TYR A 189 -14.02 10.42 -11.13
N ALA A 190 -12.83 10.08 -10.67
CA ALA A 190 -11.57 10.77 -10.99
C ALA A 190 -11.06 10.49 -12.41
#